data_78508c7c5858886e79e2a8d94e01bbfd
#
_entry.id   78508c7c5858886e79e2a8d94e01bbfd
#
_cell.length_a   1.000
_cell.length_b   1.000
_cell.length_c   1.000
_cell.angle_alpha   90.00
_cell.angle_beta   90.00
_cell.angle_gamma   90.00
#
_symmetry.space_group_name_H-M   'P 1'
#
loop_
_entity.id
_entity.type
_entity.pdbx_description
1 polymer ?
#
loop_
_entity_poly.entity_id
_entity_poly.type
_entity_poly.pdbx_seq_one_letter_code
_entity_poly.pdbx_strand_id
1 'polypeptide(L)'
;TGEGKTLVSTMPAYLNALGGGGVHMVTVNDYLASRDAEWMGQVHRWMGLDVGLVIPGNRDAAFKREQYACDITYGTNNEFGFDYLRDNMAMSREKQVQRGHHYCIVDEIDSILIDEARTPLIISGRVADAAKLYVKFASVARGLQRDVHYEVDEEKRTVAPLEEGVHAVERALGVDNLYDQVSANLVHQLQAALRAKELYKKDKDYIIEDGQVKIVDEFTGRVLDGRRWSDGLHQAVEAKEGVAIKEENQTLATITLQNYYRLYERLAGMTGTAETEASEFVSTYGLHVIPVPTHRPLARLDEGDLIYKTEDAKFSATIDDLEERHRTGQPVLVGTVSVEKSEKLSREMEKRGIAHEVLNAKQHTREAEVVAQAGRLGSITVATNMAGRGVDILLGGNPEGLAERDVRAEGLDPDTEEGQARYQERLGAHTLTTEAEKQKVLDLGGLYAVSYTHLRAHETYEGISYSGFCL
;
A
#
# COMPACT_ATOMS: atom_id res chain seq x y z
N THR A 1 -12.84 18.29 2.13
CA THR A 1 -12.15 17.83 3.36
C THR A 1 -12.66 18.66 4.54
N GLY A 2 -12.88 18.03 5.71
CA GLY A 2 -13.41 18.72 6.91
C GLY A 2 -14.90 19.09 6.86
N GLU A 3 -15.65 18.72 5.83
CA GLU A 3 -17.06 19.07 5.62
C GLU A 3 -18.04 18.02 6.17
N GLY A 4 -17.56 17.09 7.02
CA GLY A 4 -18.42 16.12 7.71
C GLY A 4 -18.78 14.88 6.89
N LYS A 5 -17.97 14.47 5.91
CA LYS A 5 -18.19 13.23 5.12
C LYS A 5 -18.44 12.02 6.02
N THR A 6 -17.64 11.84 7.07
CA THR A 6 -17.74 10.72 8.02
C THR A 6 -19.13 10.66 8.67
N LEU A 7 -19.67 11.80 9.10
CA LEU A 7 -21.01 11.86 9.69
C LEU A 7 -22.11 11.61 8.63
N VAL A 8 -21.98 12.22 7.46
CA VAL A 8 -22.96 12.07 6.37
C VAL A 8 -23.06 10.61 5.92
N SER A 9 -21.95 9.86 5.90
CA SER A 9 -21.92 8.46 5.50
C SER A 9 -22.77 7.54 6.38
N THR A 10 -23.10 7.96 7.60
CA THR A 10 -23.97 7.18 8.51
C THR A 10 -25.38 7.03 7.96
N MET A 11 -25.89 8.01 7.23
CA MET A 11 -27.26 7.97 6.69
C MET A 11 -27.45 6.88 5.63
N PRO A 12 -26.66 6.84 4.53
CA PRO A 12 -26.76 5.78 3.54
C PRO A 12 -26.33 4.41 4.10
N ALA A 13 -25.37 4.36 5.04
CA ALA A 13 -25.00 3.12 5.71
C ALA A 13 -26.19 2.54 6.49
N TYR A 14 -26.83 3.34 7.33
CA TYR A 14 -28.03 2.95 8.06
C TYR A 14 -29.14 2.45 7.13
N LEU A 15 -29.49 3.24 6.12
CA LEU A 15 -30.57 2.90 5.18
C LEU A 15 -30.36 1.54 4.50
N ASN A 16 -29.13 1.26 4.06
CA ASN A 16 -28.82 0.02 3.35
C ASN A 16 -28.62 -1.17 4.31
N ALA A 17 -28.24 -0.93 5.56
CA ALA A 17 -28.13 -1.96 6.59
C ALA A 17 -29.47 -2.56 6.99
N LEU A 18 -30.56 -1.77 6.95
CA LEU A 18 -31.92 -2.23 7.27
C LEU A 18 -32.39 -3.40 6.38
N GLY A 19 -31.81 -3.56 5.20
CA GLY A 19 -32.10 -4.68 4.29
C GLY A 19 -31.48 -6.01 4.73
N GLY A 20 -30.63 -6.04 5.75
CA GLY A 20 -29.96 -7.24 6.29
C GLY A 20 -28.86 -7.81 5.39
N GLY A 21 -28.55 -7.21 4.23
CA GLY A 21 -27.51 -7.65 3.31
C GLY A 21 -26.07 -7.36 3.78
N GLY A 22 -25.93 -6.49 4.78
CA GLY A 22 -24.64 -6.00 5.29
C GLY A 22 -24.08 -4.83 4.49
N VAL A 23 -23.43 -3.92 5.20
CA VAL A 23 -22.77 -2.74 4.63
C VAL A 23 -21.30 -2.76 5.00
N HIS A 24 -20.44 -2.56 4.00
CA HIS A 24 -19.00 -2.39 4.22
C HIS A 24 -18.63 -0.91 4.13
N MET A 25 -18.00 -0.39 5.19
CA MET A 25 -17.44 0.95 5.26
C MET A 25 -15.93 0.84 5.12
N VAL A 26 -15.40 1.32 4.01
CA VAL A 26 -14.00 1.12 3.62
C VAL A 26 -13.21 2.39 3.77
N THR A 27 -12.05 2.29 4.42
CA THR A 27 -11.08 3.37 4.60
C THR A 27 -9.69 2.97 4.10
N VAL A 28 -8.80 3.94 3.96
CA VAL A 28 -7.43 3.70 3.43
C VAL A 28 -6.48 3.06 4.46
N ASN A 29 -6.76 3.19 5.76
CA ASN A 29 -5.90 2.64 6.81
C ASN A 29 -6.67 2.18 8.05
N ASP A 30 -5.98 1.46 8.93
CA ASP A 30 -6.50 0.86 10.15
C ASP A 30 -6.87 1.89 11.22
N TYR A 31 -6.13 2.98 11.32
CA TYR A 31 -6.44 4.09 12.22
C TYR A 31 -7.82 4.69 11.92
N LEU A 32 -8.07 5.05 10.65
CA LEU A 32 -9.36 5.60 10.24
C LEU A 32 -10.49 4.59 10.40
N ALA A 33 -10.26 3.33 10.04
CA ALA A 33 -11.26 2.27 10.21
C ALA A 33 -11.66 2.12 11.68
N SER A 34 -10.69 2.11 12.59
CA SER A 34 -10.92 1.98 14.04
C SER A 34 -11.62 3.21 14.61
N ARG A 35 -11.11 4.42 14.29
CA ARG A 35 -11.70 5.68 14.73
C ARG A 35 -13.17 5.82 14.29
N ASP A 36 -13.44 5.56 13.02
CA ASP A 36 -14.77 5.75 12.47
C ASP A 36 -15.76 4.67 12.96
N ALA A 37 -15.29 3.42 13.14
CA ALA A 37 -16.08 2.36 13.76
C ALA A 37 -16.45 2.66 15.22
N GLU A 38 -15.55 3.27 15.97
CA GLU A 38 -15.81 3.67 17.34
C GLU A 38 -16.74 4.90 17.39
N TRP A 39 -16.41 5.93 16.65
CA TRP A 39 -17.10 7.22 16.72
C TRP A 39 -18.49 7.14 16.07
N MET A 40 -18.60 6.75 14.80
CA MET A 40 -19.89 6.60 14.09
C MET A 40 -20.64 5.35 14.55
N GLY A 41 -19.93 4.35 15.04
CA GLY A 41 -20.52 3.16 15.62
C GLY A 41 -21.44 3.45 16.79
N GLN A 42 -21.21 4.53 17.56
CA GLN A 42 -22.13 4.96 18.62
C GLN A 42 -23.51 5.31 18.05
N VAL A 43 -23.54 6.02 16.93
CA VAL A 43 -24.80 6.37 16.24
C VAL A 43 -25.52 5.12 15.74
N HIS A 44 -24.80 4.23 15.07
CA HIS A 44 -25.37 2.99 14.53
C HIS A 44 -25.91 2.08 15.63
N ARG A 45 -25.15 1.86 16.71
CA ARG A 45 -25.59 1.04 17.87
C ARG A 45 -26.79 1.67 18.57
N TRP A 46 -26.82 3.00 18.71
CA TRP A 46 -27.99 3.70 19.28
C TRP A 46 -29.24 3.50 18.43
N MET A 47 -29.07 3.39 17.10
CA MET A 47 -30.15 3.10 16.13
C MET A 47 -30.50 1.60 16.06
N GLY A 48 -29.87 0.75 16.87
CA GLY A 48 -30.16 -0.68 16.97
C GLY A 48 -29.43 -1.58 15.96
N LEU A 49 -28.34 -1.10 15.34
CA LEU A 49 -27.51 -1.87 14.42
C LEU A 49 -26.21 -2.33 15.07
N ASP A 50 -25.74 -3.52 14.70
CA ASP A 50 -24.44 -4.04 15.09
C ASP A 50 -23.32 -3.51 14.20
N VAL A 51 -22.16 -3.22 14.82
CA VAL A 51 -20.99 -2.64 14.14
C VAL A 51 -19.77 -3.51 14.38
N GLY A 52 -19.19 -4.01 13.29
CA GLY A 52 -17.95 -4.80 13.25
C GLY A 52 -16.78 -3.98 12.74
N LEU A 53 -15.56 -4.49 13.01
CA LEU A 53 -14.29 -3.90 12.58
C LEU A 53 -13.32 -4.97 12.07
N VAL A 54 -12.80 -4.78 10.86
CA VAL A 54 -11.83 -5.67 10.20
C VAL A 54 -10.59 -4.88 9.81
N ILE A 55 -9.51 -5.11 10.56
CA ILE A 55 -8.20 -4.45 10.38
C ILE A 55 -7.07 -5.49 10.33
N PRO A 56 -5.88 -5.13 9.83
CA PRO A 56 -4.70 -5.99 9.85
C PRO A 56 -4.36 -6.49 11.26
N GLY A 57 -3.75 -7.69 11.32
CA GLY A 57 -3.27 -8.28 12.57
C GLY A 57 -4.16 -9.37 13.15
N ASN A 58 -5.46 -9.26 13.10
CA ASN A 58 -6.34 -10.34 13.55
C ASN A 58 -6.63 -11.31 12.39
N ARG A 59 -6.12 -12.55 12.51
CA ARG A 59 -6.28 -13.63 11.53
C ARG A 59 -7.25 -14.72 11.96
N ASP A 60 -7.88 -14.57 13.13
CA ASP A 60 -8.86 -15.56 13.60
C ASP A 60 -10.12 -15.49 12.73
N ALA A 61 -10.41 -16.60 12.06
CA ALA A 61 -11.55 -16.71 11.17
C ALA A 61 -12.91 -16.65 11.90
N ALA A 62 -12.97 -17.12 13.14
CA ALA A 62 -14.19 -17.06 13.94
C ALA A 62 -14.50 -15.60 14.29
N PHE A 63 -13.52 -14.88 14.80
CA PHE A 63 -13.63 -13.44 15.09
C PHE A 63 -14.03 -12.64 13.82
N LYS A 64 -13.32 -12.84 12.71
CA LYS A 64 -13.65 -12.11 11.46
C LYS A 64 -15.08 -12.39 10.99
N ARG A 65 -15.53 -13.63 11.10
CA ARG A 65 -16.91 -14.01 10.73
C ARG A 65 -17.94 -13.26 11.57
N GLU A 66 -17.69 -13.10 12.87
CA GLU A 66 -18.54 -12.29 13.75
C GLU A 66 -18.56 -10.83 13.31
N GLN A 67 -17.39 -10.27 12.96
CA GLN A 67 -17.31 -8.90 12.47
C GLN A 67 -18.07 -8.71 11.13
N TYR A 68 -17.94 -9.64 10.20
CA TYR A 68 -18.69 -9.59 8.94
C TYR A 68 -20.18 -9.93 9.11
N ALA A 69 -20.58 -10.55 10.20
CA ALA A 69 -21.98 -10.82 10.51
C ALA A 69 -22.73 -9.57 11.02
N CYS A 70 -22.03 -8.54 11.48
CA CYS A 70 -22.61 -7.27 11.89
C CYS A 70 -23.33 -6.57 10.73
N ASP A 71 -24.29 -5.70 11.04
CA ASP A 71 -25.06 -4.96 10.03
C ASP A 71 -24.18 -4.02 9.22
N ILE A 72 -23.20 -3.40 9.89
CA ILE A 72 -22.21 -2.51 9.29
C ILE A 72 -20.81 -2.97 9.72
N THR A 73 -19.93 -3.21 8.74
CA THR A 73 -18.52 -3.60 9.01
C THR A 73 -17.58 -2.55 8.46
N TYR A 74 -16.84 -1.91 9.36
CA TYR A 74 -15.72 -1.01 9.01
C TYR A 74 -14.46 -1.82 8.76
N GLY A 75 -13.60 -1.35 7.86
CA GLY A 75 -12.32 -1.99 7.61
C GLY A 75 -11.48 -1.30 6.56
N THR A 76 -10.25 -1.81 6.38
CA THR A 76 -9.34 -1.30 5.36
C THR A 76 -9.62 -1.96 4.01
N ASN A 77 -9.36 -1.19 2.93
CA ASN A 77 -9.50 -1.66 1.54
C ASN A 77 -8.78 -3.01 1.31
N ASN A 78 -7.56 -3.15 1.83
CA ASN A 78 -6.73 -4.33 1.64
C ASN A 78 -7.26 -5.55 2.40
N GLU A 79 -7.72 -5.39 3.66
CA GLU A 79 -8.22 -6.53 4.44
C GLU A 79 -9.51 -7.13 3.85
N PHE A 80 -10.43 -6.30 3.37
CA PHE A 80 -11.60 -6.79 2.64
C PHE A 80 -11.21 -7.62 1.42
N GLY A 81 -10.26 -7.15 0.63
CA GLY A 81 -9.78 -7.85 -0.55
C GLY A 81 -8.99 -9.12 -0.21
N PHE A 82 -8.15 -9.10 0.82
CA PHE A 82 -7.43 -10.29 1.28
C PHE A 82 -8.36 -11.35 1.87
N ASP A 83 -9.39 -10.94 2.61
CA ASP A 83 -10.38 -11.89 3.13
C ASP A 83 -11.19 -12.52 2.01
N TYR A 84 -11.53 -11.77 0.97
CA TYR A 84 -12.13 -12.31 -0.26
C TYR A 84 -11.23 -13.37 -0.91
N LEU A 85 -9.94 -13.10 -1.06
CA LEU A 85 -9.00 -14.08 -1.60
C LEU A 85 -8.91 -15.34 -0.72
N ARG A 86 -8.86 -15.17 0.60
CA ARG A 86 -8.85 -16.31 1.56
C ARG A 86 -10.13 -17.13 1.46
N ASP A 87 -11.28 -16.47 1.33
CA ASP A 87 -12.58 -17.14 1.19
C ASP A 87 -12.68 -17.96 -0.11
N ASN A 88 -12.09 -17.44 -1.21
CA ASN A 88 -12.02 -18.18 -2.48
C ASN A 88 -11.04 -19.37 -2.44
N MET A 89 -10.11 -19.38 -1.50
CA MET A 89 -9.21 -20.52 -1.26
C MET A 89 -9.75 -21.50 -0.23
N ALA A 90 -10.87 -21.17 0.43
CA ALA A 90 -11.45 -21.99 1.48
C ALA A 90 -12.05 -23.30 0.92
N MET A 91 -11.73 -24.42 1.55
CA MET A 91 -12.20 -25.76 1.14
C MET A 91 -13.64 -26.05 1.54
N SER A 92 -14.27 -25.20 2.38
CA SER A 92 -15.67 -25.33 2.78
C SER A 92 -16.25 -23.96 3.14
N ARG A 93 -17.58 -23.82 3.03
CA ARG A 93 -18.29 -22.58 3.37
C ARG A 93 -18.11 -22.15 4.83
N GLU A 94 -17.94 -23.09 5.73
CA GLU A 94 -17.74 -22.83 7.17
C GLU A 94 -16.42 -22.11 7.45
N LYS A 95 -15.44 -22.18 6.52
CA LYS A 95 -14.16 -21.51 6.62
C LYS A 95 -14.18 -20.11 6.00
N GLN A 96 -15.22 -19.77 5.25
CA GLN A 96 -15.40 -18.41 4.70
C GLN A 96 -15.81 -17.45 5.80
N VAL A 97 -15.37 -16.22 5.71
CA VAL A 97 -15.64 -15.19 6.71
C VAL A 97 -16.62 -14.12 6.21
N GLN A 98 -16.61 -13.80 4.91
CA GLN A 98 -17.48 -12.79 4.32
C GLN A 98 -18.88 -13.37 4.00
N ARG A 99 -19.92 -12.53 4.15
CA ARG A 99 -21.33 -12.91 3.82
C ARG A 99 -21.64 -12.73 2.35
N GLY A 100 -21.10 -11.69 1.73
CA GLY A 100 -21.43 -11.25 0.37
C GLY A 100 -21.06 -9.77 0.18
N HIS A 101 -21.36 -9.24 -1.01
CA HIS A 101 -20.97 -7.90 -1.43
C HIS A 101 -22.21 -7.09 -1.79
N HIS A 102 -23.06 -6.79 -0.78
CA HIS A 102 -24.33 -6.09 -1.01
C HIS A 102 -24.12 -4.59 -1.23
N TYR A 103 -23.59 -3.87 -0.25
CA TYR A 103 -23.38 -2.43 -0.34
C TYR A 103 -22.04 -2.02 0.26
N CYS A 104 -21.34 -1.13 -0.42
CA CYS A 104 -20.07 -0.59 0.02
C CYS A 104 -20.05 0.93 -0.10
N ILE A 105 -19.54 1.60 0.94
CA ILE A 105 -19.17 3.01 0.90
C ILE A 105 -17.66 3.10 1.09
N VAL A 106 -16.96 3.70 0.12
CA VAL A 106 -15.51 3.87 0.12
C VAL A 106 -15.18 5.32 0.45
N ASP A 107 -14.49 5.55 1.56
CA ASP A 107 -13.92 6.87 1.87
C ASP A 107 -12.59 7.04 1.15
N GLU A 108 -12.29 8.28 0.71
CA GLU A 108 -11.20 8.60 -0.19
C GLU A 108 -11.21 7.67 -1.44
N ILE A 109 -12.37 7.62 -2.09
CA ILE A 109 -12.64 6.68 -3.18
C ILE A 109 -11.71 6.82 -4.39
N ASP A 110 -11.21 8.00 -4.68
CA ASP A 110 -10.23 8.29 -5.73
C ASP A 110 -8.91 7.55 -5.48
N SER A 111 -8.40 7.58 -4.25
CA SER A 111 -7.21 6.83 -3.90
C SER A 111 -7.36 5.33 -4.09
N ILE A 112 -8.48 4.77 -3.62
CA ILE A 112 -8.68 3.32 -3.60
C ILE A 112 -9.07 2.79 -4.99
N LEU A 113 -9.95 3.50 -5.70
CA LEU A 113 -10.55 3.02 -6.94
C LEU A 113 -9.93 3.59 -8.23
N ILE A 114 -9.05 4.59 -8.13
CA ILE A 114 -8.30 5.14 -9.26
C ILE A 114 -6.81 4.91 -9.04
N ASP A 115 -6.19 5.57 -8.04
CA ASP A 115 -4.73 5.53 -7.85
C ASP A 115 -4.20 4.11 -7.61
N GLU A 116 -4.83 3.37 -6.69
CA GLU A 116 -4.42 2.01 -6.30
C GLU A 116 -5.21 0.91 -7.02
N ALA A 117 -6.18 1.26 -7.85
CA ALA A 117 -7.15 0.35 -8.43
C ALA A 117 -6.53 -0.87 -9.13
N ARG A 118 -5.42 -0.66 -9.84
CA ARG A 118 -4.73 -1.69 -10.63
C ARG A 118 -3.67 -2.46 -9.84
N THR A 119 -3.36 -2.05 -8.62
CA THR A 119 -2.44 -2.77 -7.75
C THR A 119 -3.06 -4.10 -7.32
N PRO A 120 -2.44 -5.25 -7.63
CA PRO A 120 -3.00 -6.53 -7.27
C PRO A 120 -2.73 -6.86 -5.80
N LEU A 121 -3.75 -7.34 -5.11
CA LEU A 121 -3.60 -8.09 -3.87
C LEU A 121 -3.20 -9.51 -4.23
N ILE A 122 -2.13 -10.02 -3.62
CA ILE A 122 -1.56 -11.32 -3.95
C ILE A 122 -1.40 -12.14 -2.67
N ILE A 123 -1.95 -13.35 -2.67
CA ILE A 123 -1.61 -14.38 -1.69
C ILE A 123 -0.64 -15.34 -2.35
N SER A 124 0.57 -15.42 -1.80
CA SER A 124 1.56 -16.40 -2.21
C SER A 124 1.73 -17.47 -1.12
N GLY A 125 1.95 -18.69 -1.56
CA GLY A 125 2.21 -19.83 -0.69
C GLY A 125 3.52 -20.51 -1.05
N ARG A 126 4.09 -21.21 -0.09
CA ARG A 126 5.25 -22.05 -0.30
C ARG A 126 4.79 -23.39 -0.89
N VAL A 127 5.46 -23.84 -1.92
CA VAL A 127 5.27 -25.19 -2.46
C VAL A 127 6.09 -26.15 -1.58
N ALA A 128 5.43 -26.86 -0.68
CA ALA A 128 6.06 -27.88 0.11
C ALA A 128 6.67 -28.95 -0.82
N ASP A 129 7.89 -29.42 -0.50
CA ASP A 129 8.64 -30.45 -1.24
C ASP A 129 9.23 -30.05 -2.62
N ALA A 130 9.03 -28.86 -3.12
CA ALA A 130 9.65 -28.42 -4.37
C ALA A 130 11.19 -28.51 -4.33
N ALA A 131 11.82 -28.15 -3.22
CA ALA A 131 13.27 -28.21 -3.08
C ALA A 131 13.84 -29.63 -3.27
N LYS A 132 13.18 -30.67 -2.73
CA LYS A 132 13.60 -32.07 -2.91
C LYS A 132 13.52 -32.51 -4.38
N LEU A 133 12.48 -32.05 -5.09
CA LEU A 133 12.32 -32.33 -6.50
C LEU A 133 13.42 -31.69 -7.33
N TYR A 134 13.76 -30.42 -7.09
CA TYR A 134 14.88 -29.76 -7.78
C TYR A 134 16.20 -30.50 -7.58
N VAL A 135 16.53 -30.95 -6.34
CA VAL A 135 17.73 -31.75 -6.06
C VAL A 135 17.69 -33.09 -6.84
N LYS A 136 16.54 -33.75 -6.85
CA LYS A 136 16.36 -35.03 -7.58
C LYS A 136 16.55 -34.82 -9.09
N PHE A 137 15.94 -33.79 -9.67
CA PHE A 137 16.09 -33.47 -11.08
C PHE A 137 17.49 -33.01 -11.46
N ALA A 138 18.18 -32.24 -10.62
CA ALA A 138 19.57 -31.87 -10.83
C ALA A 138 20.49 -33.11 -10.85
N SER A 139 20.22 -34.10 -9.99
CA SER A 139 20.94 -35.38 -10.00
C SER A 139 20.67 -36.19 -11.26
N VAL A 140 19.42 -36.31 -11.69
CA VAL A 140 19.04 -37.01 -12.93
C VAL A 140 19.67 -36.31 -14.14
N ALA A 141 19.55 -35.00 -14.25
CA ALA A 141 20.07 -34.21 -15.35
C ALA A 141 21.60 -34.36 -15.50
N ARG A 142 22.36 -34.54 -14.42
CA ARG A 142 23.81 -34.79 -14.48
C ARG A 142 24.13 -36.07 -15.25
N GLY A 143 23.30 -37.12 -15.15
CA GLY A 143 23.47 -38.39 -15.85
C GLY A 143 23.07 -38.39 -17.31
N LEU A 144 22.28 -37.41 -17.77
CA LEU A 144 21.83 -37.32 -19.13
C LEU A 144 22.93 -36.74 -20.04
N GLN A 145 22.99 -37.19 -21.31
CA GLN A 145 24.00 -36.80 -22.31
C GLN A 145 23.34 -35.97 -23.43
N ARG A 146 24.02 -34.88 -23.83
CA ARG A 146 23.65 -34.06 -24.98
C ARG A 146 23.65 -34.89 -26.27
N ASP A 147 22.76 -34.61 -27.17
CA ASP A 147 22.58 -35.24 -28.49
C ASP A 147 22.16 -36.74 -28.46
N VAL A 148 21.99 -37.30 -27.25
CA VAL A 148 21.45 -38.65 -26.99
C VAL A 148 20.12 -38.55 -26.22
N HIS A 149 20.11 -37.79 -25.14
CA HIS A 149 18.96 -37.66 -24.25
C HIS A 149 18.22 -36.32 -24.39
N TYR A 150 18.88 -35.30 -24.91
CA TYR A 150 18.29 -33.97 -25.16
C TYR A 150 19.12 -33.20 -26.20
N GLU A 151 18.44 -32.29 -26.91
CA GLU A 151 19.04 -31.35 -27.84
C GLU A 151 19.13 -29.97 -27.21
N VAL A 152 20.16 -29.19 -27.58
CA VAL A 152 20.41 -27.81 -27.13
C VAL A 152 20.44 -26.86 -28.30
N ASP A 153 19.51 -25.90 -28.31
CA ASP A 153 19.54 -24.77 -29.25
C ASP A 153 20.07 -23.54 -28.46
N GLU A 154 21.35 -23.22 -28.65
CA GLU A 154 22.03 -22.13 -27.96
C GLU A 154 21.53 -20.76 -28.47
N GLU A 155 21.13 -20.62 -29.73
CA GLU A 155 20.62 -19.37 -30.28
C GLU A 155 19.25 -19.00 -29.65
N LYS A 156 18.36 -19.99 -29.56
CA LYS A 156 17.02 -19.81 -28.92
C LYS A 156 17.03 -19.97 -27.42
N ARG A 157 18.18 -20.33 -26.83
CA ARG A 157 18.33 -20.65 -25.40
C ARG A 157 17.30 -21.67 -24.88
N THR A 158 17.07 -22.73 -25.66
CA THR A 158 16.14 -23.82 -25.36
C THR A 158 16.85 -25.17 -25.27
N VAL A 159 16.29 -26.05 -24.44
CA VAL A 159 16.72 -27.44 -24.35
C VAL A 159 15.47 -28.32 -24.45
N ALA A 160 15.49 -29.25 -25.44
CA ALA A 160 14.40 -30.16 -25.70
C ALA A 160 14.80 -31.60 -25.33
N PRO A 161 14.10 -32.29 -24.42
CA PRO A 161 14.34 -33.70 -24.15
C PRO A 161 13.95 -34.57 -25.38
N LEU A 162 14.78 -35.54 -25.68
CA LEU A 162 14.51 -36.57 -26.66
C LEU A 162 13.81 -37.78 -26.04
N GLU A 163 13.24 -38.66 -26.83
CA GLU A 163 12.49 -39.84 -26.36
C GLU A 163 13.33 -40.70 -25.40
N GLU A 164 14.59 -40.97 -25.75
CA GLU A 164 15.50 -41.75 -24.89
C GLU A 164 15.77 -41.03 -23.55
N GLY A 165 15.81 -39.69 -23.58
CA GLY A 165 15.96 -38.87 -22.36
C GLY A 165 14.72 -38.92 -21.46
N VAL A 166 13.52 -38.87 -22.08
CA VAL A 166 12.26 -39.03 -21.35
C VAL A 166 12.22 -40.38 -20.63
N HIS A 167 12.48 -41.47 -21.34
CA HIS A 167 12.51 -42.83 -20.76
C HIS A 167 13.58 -43.01 -19.68
N ALA A 168 14.73 -42.31 -19.82
CA ALA A 168 15.75 -42.36 -18.76
C ALA A 168 15.28 -41.63 -17.49
N VAL A 169 14.54 -40.53 -17.63
CA VAL A 169 13.98 -39.74 -16.52
C VAL A 169 12.84 -40.53 -15.85
N GLU A 170 11.93 -41.13 -16.62
CA GLU A 170 10.82 -41.96 -16.12
C GLU A 170 11.34 -43.07 -15.24
N ARG A 171 12.35 -43.81 -15.72
CA ARG A 171 13.01 -44.86 -14.92
C ARG A 171 13.67 -44.34 -13.65
N ALA A 172 14.33 -43.19 -13.72
CA ALA A 172 15.01 -42.57 -12.57
C ALA A 172 14.04 -42.06 -11.50
N LEU A 173 12.85 -41.61 -11.94
CA LEU A 173 11.82 -41.10 -11.05
C LEU A 173 10.85 -42.15 -10.55
N GLY A 174 10.74 -43.31 -11.27
CA GLY A 174 9.80 -44.39 -10.99
C GLY A 174 8.36 -44.03 -11.40
N VAL A 175 8.21 -43.29 -12.51
CA VAL A 175 6.92 -42.89 -13.08
C VAL A 175 6.72 -43.54 -14.45
N ASP A 176 5.50 -43.94 -14.77
CA ASP A 176 5.20 -44.65 -16.02
C ASP A 176 5.12 -43.73 -17.24
N ASN A 177 4.70 -42.47 -17.02
CA ASN A 177 4.58 -41.46 -18.08
C ASN A 177 4.83 -40.04 -17.53
N LEU A 178 5.88 -39.42 -18.03
CA LEU A 178 6.29 -38.07 -17.61
C LEU A 178 5.29 -36.97 -18.07
N TYR A 179 4.54 -37.24 -19.15
CA TYR A 179 3.58 -36.29 -19.75
C TYR A 179 2.13 -36.52 -19.30
N ASP A 180 1.86 -37.37 -18.33
CA ASP A 180 0.53 -37.50 -17.76
C ASP A 180 0.10 -36.19 -17.05
N GLN A 181 -1.21 -35.91 -17.04
CA GLN A 181 -1.76 -34.67 -16.46
C GLN A 181 -1.38 -34.48 -14.97
N VAL A 182 -1.18 -35.57 -14.24
CA VAL A 182 -0.71 -35.55 -12.84
C VAL A 182 0.78 -35.17 -12.75
N SER A 183 1.53 -35.35 -13.81
CA SER A 183 2.99 -35.17 -13.87
C SER A 183 3.45 -33.89 -14.57
N ALA A 184 2.54 -32.96 -14.94
CA ALA A 184 2.86 -31.74 -15.69
C ALA A 184 3.97 -30.89 -15.01
N ASN A 185 4.04 -30.85 -13.69
CA ASN A 185 5.09 -30.18 -12.94
C ASN A 185 6.47 -30.85 -13.14
N LEU A 186 6.53 -32.14 -13.39
CA LEU A 186 7.79 -32.88 -13.58
C LEU A 186 8.48 -32.51 -14.89
N VAL A 187 7.72 -32.31 -15.96
CA VAL A 187 8.24 -31.86 -17.26
C VAL A 187 8.88 -30.48 -17.13
N HIS A 188 8.21 -29.56 -16.46
CA HIS A 188 8.73 -28.22 -16.21
C HIS A 188 10.04 -28.25 -15.41
N GLN A 189 10.12 -29.08 -14.37
CA GLN A 189 11.34 -29.22 -13.57
C GLN A 189 12.48 -29.87 -14.31
N LEU A 190 12.19 -30.87 -15.18
CA LEU A 190 13.20 -31.45 -16.08
C LEU A 190 13.77 -30.38 -17.00
N GLN A 191 12.92 -29.59 -17.65
CA GLN A 191 13.35 -28.51 -18.53
C GLN A 191 14.20 -27.47 -17.80
N ALA A 192 13.79 -27.07 -16.58
CA ALA A 192 14.55 -26.13 -15.75
C ALA A 192 15.94 -26.70 -15.39
N ALA A 193 16.00 -27.99 -15.00
CA ALA A 193 17.26 -28.65 -14.66
C ALA A 193 18.21 -28.79 -15.87
N LEU A 194 17.69 -29.13 -17.05
CA LEU A 194 18.50 -29.22 -18.27
C LEU A 194 18.98 -27.85 -18.75
N ARG A 195 18.13 -26.83 -18.68
CA ARG A 195 18.52 -25.44 -18.95
C ARG A 195 19.60 -24.96 -18.00
N ALA A 196 19.45 -25.20 -16.70
CA ALA A 196 20.45 -24.88 -15.68
C ALA A 196 21.79 -25.56 -15.96
N LYS A 197 21.78 -26.82 -16.42
CA LYS A 197 22.98 -27.59 -16.77
C LYS A 197 23.70 -27.03 -17.97
N GLU A 198 22.99 -26.77 -19.07
CA GLU A 198 23.59 -26.47 -20.37
C GLU A 198 23.79 -24.98 -20.64
N LEU A 199 22.80 -24.16 -20.31
CA LEU A 199 22.73 -22.76 -20.73
C LEU A 199 23.23 -21.75 -19.68
N TYR A 200 23.40 -22.18 -18.42
CA TYR A 200 23.83 -21.28 -17.35
C TYR A 200 25.13 -21.76 -16.73
N LYS A 201 26.19 -20.97 -16.89
CA LYS A 201 27.55 -21.31 -16.48
C LYS A 201 27.97 -20.47 -15.27
N LYS A 202 28.58 -21.14 -14.30
CA LYS A 202 29.22 -20.48 -13.15
C LYS A 202 30.33 -19.55 -13.63
N ASP A 203 30.52 -18.44 -12.95
CA ASP A 203 31.50 -17.38 -13.23
C ASP A 203 31.30 -16.65 -14.56
N LYS A 204 30.18 -16.92 -15.26
CA LYS A 204 29.72 -16.20 -16.45
C LYS A 204 28.33 -15.63 -16.25
N ASP A 205 27.33 -16.49 -16.05
CA ASP A 205 25.92 -16.10 -15.91
C ASP A 205 25.55 -15.88 -14.43
N TYR A 206 26.31 -16.45 -13.50
CA TYR A 206 26.14 -16.30 -12.06
C TYR A 206 27.42 -16.61 -11.28
N ILE A 207 27.46 -16.11 -10.04
CA ILE A 207 28.48 -16.46 -9.04
C ILE A 207 27.82 -17.09 -7.81
N ILE A 208 28.65 -17.74 -6.98
CA ILE A 208 28.21 -18.21 -5.66
C ILE A 208 28.93 -17.36 -4.60
N GLU A 209 28.13 -16.60 -3.84
CA GLU A 209 28.61 -15.76 -2.77
C GLU A 209 27.72 -15.94 -1.55
N ASP A 210 28.31 -16.09 -0.37
CA ASP A 210 27.62 -16.37 0.90
C ASP A 210 26.66 -17.57 0.85
N GLY A 211 27.01 -18.62 0.08
CA GLY A 211 26.19 -19.81 -0.10
C GLY A 211 24.92 -19.59 -0.94
N GLN A 212 24.85 -18.51 -1.70
CA GLN A 212 23.72 -18.16 -2.56
C GLN A 212 24.18 -17.95 -4.00
N VAL A 213 23.29 -18.32 -4.95
CA VAL A 213 23.47 -18.00 -6.36
C VAL A 213 23.10 -16.53 -6.57
N LYS A 214 24.00 -15.74 -7.13
CA LYS A 214 23.77 -14.35 -7.55
C LYS A 214 23.96 -14.22 -9.05
N ILE A 215 23.00 -13.57 -9.71
CA ILE A 215 23.02 -13.38 -11.15
C ILE A 215 24.09 -12.37 -11.54
N VAL A 216 24.82 -12.64 -12.64
CA VAL A 216 25.72 -11.69 -13.28
C VAL A 216 25.03 -11.16 -14.53
N ASP A 217 24.96 -9.86 -14.66
CA ASP A 217 24.40 -9.18 -15.84
C ASP A 217 25.31 -9.38 -17.06
N GLU A 218 24.76 -9.90 -18.15
CA GLU A 218 25.53 -10.25 -19.36
C GLU A 218 26.18 -9.03 -20.02
N PHE A 219 25.58 -7.84 -19.90
CA PHE A 219 26.05 -6.63 -20.55
C PHE A 219 27.05 -5.83 -19.71
N THR A 220 26.81 -5.76 -18.40
CA THR A 220 27.62 -4.94 -17.50
C THR A 220 28.63 -5.73 -16.69
N GLY A 221 28.50 -7.06 -16.63
CA GLY A 221 29.33 -7.93 -15.77
C GLY A 221 29.11 -7.70 -14.26
N ARG A 222 28.09 -6.96 -13.87
CA ARG A 222 27.77 -6.65 -12.47
C ARG A 222 26.86 -7.69 -11.86
N VAL A 223 27.07 -7.92 -10.56
CA VAL A 223 26.19 -8.77 -9.76
C VAL A 223 24.86 -8.04 -9.54
N LEU A 224 23.75 -8.72 -9.85
CA LEU A 224 22.40 -8.22 -9.66
C LEU A 224 21.86 -8.74 -8.32
N ASP A 225 22.10 -7.99 -7.24
CA ASP A 225 21.61 -8.36 -5.91
C ASP A 225 20.07 -8.39 -5.86
N GLY A 226 19.52 -9.41 -5.20
CA GLY A 226 18.08 -9.56 -4.99
C GLY A 226 17.29 -10.03 -6.21
N ARG A 227 17.88 -10.11 -7.42
CA ARG A 227 17.22 -10.66 -8.61
C ARG A 227 17.33 -12.18 -8.68
N ARG A 228 16.30 -12.82 -9.22
CA ARG A 228 16.24 -14.26 -9.43
C ARG A 228 15.67 -14.53 -10.80
N TRP A 229 16.12 -15.61 -11.47
CA TRP A 229 15.46 -16.11 -12.67
C TRP A 229 14.08 -16.68 -12.33
N SER A 230 13.12 -16.50 -13.22
CA SER A 230 11.76 -17.02 -13.13
C SER A 230 11.68 -18.53 -13.46
N ASP A 231 10.47 -19.07 -13.33
CA ASP A 231 10.08 -20.39 -13.82
C ASP A 231 10.95 -21.55 -13.28
N GLY A 232 11.28 -21.50 -11.97
CA GLY A 232 12.04 -22.54 -11.32
C GLY A 232 13.50 -22.65 -11.73
N LEU A 233 13.97 -21.81 -12.66
CA LEU A 233 15.34 -21.88 -13.19
C LEU A 233 16.38 -21.53 -12.11
N HIS A 234 16.10 -20.53 -11.27
CA HIS A 234 17.04 -20.15 -10.20
C HIS A 234 17.22 -21.31 -9.20
N GLN A 235 16.14 -21.94 -8.80
CA GLN A 235 16.13 -23.12 -7.94
C GLN A 235 16.86 -24.32 -8.57
N ALA A 236 16.70 -24.49 -9.88
CA ALA A 236 17.43 -25.52 -10.64
C ALA A 236 18.94 -25.25 -10.65
N VAL A 237 19.36 -23.98 -10.75
CA VAL A 237 20.78 -23.61 -10.64
C VAL A 237 21.30 -23.79 -9.21
N GLU A 238 20.51 -23.39 -8.19
CA GLU A 238 20.84 -23.64 -6.77
C GLU A 238 21.02 -25.15 -6.52
N ALA A 239 20.13 -25.99 -7.03
CA ALA A 239 20.21 -27.46 -6.94
C ALA A 239 21.42 -28.03 -7.69
N LYS A 240 21.75 -27.49 -8.88
CA LYS A 240 22.92 -27.87 -9.67
C LYS A 240 24.20 -27.64 -8.89
N GLU A 241 24.32 -26.50 -8.21
CA GLU A 241 25.49 -26.10 -7.45
C GLU A 241 25.51 -26.66 -6.03
N GLY A 242 24.42 -27.28 -5.57
CA GLY A 242 24.33 -27.88 -4.22
C GLY A 242 24.27 -26.85 -3.10
N VAL A 243 23.85 -25.62 -3.40
CA VAL A 243 23.59 -24.58 -2.39
C VAL A 243 22.17 -24.69 -1.84
N ALA A 244 21.87 -23.96 -0.76
CA ALA A 244 20.53 -23.94 -0.18
C ALA A 244 19.51 -23.41 -1.18
N ILE A 245 18.50 -24.24 -1.51
CA ILE A 245 17.42 -23.83 -2.43
C ILE A 245 16.45 -22.96 -1.66
N LYS A 246 16.31 -21.70 -2.08
CA LYS A 246 15.26 -20.81 -1.57
C LYS A 246 13.94 -21.22 -2.16
N GLU A 247 12.95 -21.45 -1.28
CA GLU A 247 11.60 -21.84 -1.68
C GLU A 247 11.01 -20.86 -2.68
N GLU A 248 10.34 -21.38 -3.70
CA GLU A 248 9.59 -20.59 -4.66
C GLU A 248 8.24 -20.24 -4.05
N ASN A 249 7.92 -18.95 -4.06
CA ASN A 249 6.58 -18.52 -3.69
C ASN A 249 5.68 -18.58 -4.93
N GLN A 250 4.75 -19.53 -4.93
CA GLN A 250 3.72 -19.60 -5.95
C GLN A 250 2.57 -18.65 -5.62
N THR A 251 2.13 -17.86 -6.58
CA THR A 251 0.90 -17.08 -6.45
C THR A 251 -0.30 -18.03 -6.38
N LEU A 252 -0.98 -18.06 -5.24
CA LEU A 252 -2.14 -18.91 -5.01
C LEU A 252 -3.44 -18.22 -5.42
N ALA A 253 -3.56 -16.93 -5.13
CA ALA A 253 -4.71 -16.12 -5.47
C ALA A 253 -4.31 -14.66 -5.68
N THR A 254 -4.98 -13.98 -6.61
CA THR A 254 -4.77 -12.56 -6.89
C THR A 254 -6.08 -11.90 -7.31
N ILE A 255 -6.26 -10.64 -6.91
CA ILE A 255 -7.32 -9.76 -7.39
C ILE A 255 -6.83 -8.31 -7.32
N THR A 256 -7.21 -7.47 -8.29
CA THR A 256 -7.02 -6.03 -8.17
C THR A 256 -8.15 -5.41 -7.35
N LEU A 257 -7.88 -4.27 -6.69
CA LEU A 257 -8.93 -3.53 -5.98
C LEU A 257 -10.07 -3.17 -6.93
N GLN A 258 -9.76 -2.74 -8.16
CA GLN A 258 -10.75 -2.49 -9.20
C GLN A 258 -11.72 -3.66 -9.41
N ASN A 259 -11.21 -4.88 -9.55
CA ASN A 259 -12.06 -6.04 -9.76
C ASN A 259 -12.82 -6.45 -8.50
N TYR A 260 -12.21 -6.28 -7.33
CA TYR A 260 -12.86 -6.59 -6.07
C TYR A 260 -14.09 -5.71 -5.83
N TYR A 261 -13.96 -4.37 -5.96
CA TYR A 261 -15.08 -3.46 -5.71
C TYR A 261 -16.20 -3.54 -6.75
N ARG A 262 -15.94 -4.07 -7.93
CA ARG A 262 -16.98 -4.38 -8.93
C ARG A 262 -17.87 -5.58 -8.56
N LEU A 263 -17.54 -6.32 -7.51
CA LEU A 263 -18.37 -7.43 -7.01
C LEU A 263 -19.58 -6.92 -6.21
N TYR A 264 -19.54 -5.70 -5.71
CA TYR A 264 -20.65 -5.15 -4.93
C TYR A 264 -21.87 -4.86 -5.82
N GLU A 265 -23.05 -5.23 -5.33
CA GLU A 265 -24.34 -4.92 -5.98
C GLU A 265 -24.56 -3.41 -6.05
N ARG A 266 -24.12 -2.70 -5.00
CA ARG A 266 -24.15 -1.24 -4.90
C ARG A 266 -22.84 -0.72 -4.35
N LEU A 267 -22.26 0.24 -5.06
CA LEU A 267 -21.01 0.91 -4.69
C LEU A 267 -21.27 2.41 -4.58
N ALA A 268 -20.77 3.02 -3.55
CA ALA A 268 -20.77 4.47 -3.34
C ALA A 268 -19.43 4.89 -2.73
N GLY A 269 -19.15 6.18 -2.73
CA GLY A 269 -17.94 6.68 -2.09
C GLY A 269 -17.95 8.18 -1.88
N MET A 270 -16.92 8.65 -1.22
CA MET A 270 -16.72 10.04 -0.84
C MET A 270 -15.26 10.42 -1.02
N THR A 271 -15.03 11.64 -1.45
CA THR A 271 -13.69 12.26 -1.49
C THR A 271 -13.81 13.76 -1.63
N GLY A 272 -12.73 14.48 -1.40
CA GLY A 272 -12.63 15.91 -1.71
C GLY A 272 -12.15 16.21 -3.14
N THR A 273 -11.72 15.19 -3.91
CA THR A 273 -10.92 15.35 -5.15
C THR A 273 -11.39 14.49 -6.33
N ALA A 274 -12.67 14.08 -6.40
CA ALA A 274 -13.16 13.17 -7.44
C ALA A 274 -13.43 13.82 -8.81
N GLU A 275 -13.49 15.14 -8.92
CA GLU A 275 -13.99 15.82 -10.12
C GLU A 275 -13.07 15.58 -11.34
N THR A 276 -11.76 15.58 -11.13
CA THR A 276 -10.75 15.32 -12.17
C THR A 276 -10.87 13.91 -12.76
N GLU A 277 -11.28 12.94 -11.95
CA GLU A 277 -11.35 11.53 -12.32
C GLU A 277 -12.79 11.06 -12.64
N ALA A 278 -13.73 12.02 -12.79
CA ALA A 278 -15.15 11.71 -12.99
C ALA A 278 -15.42 10.80 -14.20
N SER A 279 -14.68 10.96 -15.28
CA SER A 279 -14.82 10.13 -16.48
C SER A 279 -14.37 8.67 -16.23
N GLU A 280 -13.35 8.45 -15.42
CA GLU A 280 -12.87 7.11 -15.08
C GLU A 280 -13.82 6.40 -14.11
N PHE A 281 -14.40 7.11 -13.15
CA PHE A 281 -15.46 6.57 -12.29
C PHE A 281 -16.67 6.08 -13.08
N VAL A 282 -17.12 6.84 -14.07
CA VAL A 282 -18.25 6.44 -14.92
C VAL A 282 -17.90 5.23 -15.78
N SER A 283 -16.74 5.26 -16.46
CA SER A 283 -16.35 4.21 -17.41
C SER A 283 -16.04 2.88 -16.73
N THR A 284 -15.46 2.91 -15.53
CA THR A 284 -14.97 1.70 -14.84
C THR A 284 -15.99 1.11 -13.89
N TYR A 285 -16.71 1.96 -13.14
CA TYR A 285 -17.60 1.55 -12.05
C TYR A 285 -19.05 1.93 -12.27
N GLY A 286 -19.38 2.73 -13.29
CA GLY A 286 -20.72 3.29 -13.50
C GLY A 286 -21.13 4.33 -12.45
N LEU A 287 -20.15 4.93 -11.76
CA LEU A 287 -20.40 5.91 -10.71
C LEU A 287 -20.36 7.32 -11.27
N HIS A 288 -21.38 8.11 -10.93
CA HIS A 288 -21.42 9.53 -11.25
C HIS A 288 -20.89 10.36 -10.09
N VAL A 289 -19.98 11.26 -10.38
CA VAL A 289 -19.47 12.23 -9.41
C VAL A 289 -20.46 13.39 -9.28
N ILE A 290 -20.91 13.63 -8.06
CA ILE A 290 -21.83 14.73 -7.74
C ILE A 290 -21.11 15.69 -6.80
N PRO A 291 -20.72 16.90 -7.28
CA PRO A 291 -20.11 17.89 -6.42
C PRO A 291 -21.14 18.46 -5.45
N VAL A 292 -20.82 18.42 -4.16
CA VAL A 292 -21.61 19.03 -3.10
C VAL A 292 -20.98 20.37 -2.74
N PRO A 293 -21.70 21.48 -2.84
CA PRO A 293 -21.18 22.80 -2.49
C PRO A 293 -20.70 22.85 -1.05
N THR A 294 -19.60 23.56 -0.81
CA THR A 294 -19.07 23.79 0.54
C THR A 294 -20.03 24.65 1.37
N HIS A 295 -20.07 24.40 2.69
CA HIS A 295 -20.89 25.20 3.61
C HIS A 295 -20.49 26.69 3.62
N ARG A 296 -19.18 26.97 3.53
CA ARG A 296 -18.64 28.33 3.44
C ARG A 296 -17.99 28.54 2.08
N PRO A 297 -17.93 29.77 1.57
CA PRO A 297 -17.19 30.09 0.35
C PRO A 297 -15.73 29.62 0.46
N LEU A 298 -15.19 29.10 -0.64
CA LEU A 298 -13.79 28.67 -0.71
C LEU A 298 -12.88 29.88 -0.50
N ALA A 299 -12.08 29.85 0.56
CA ALA A 299 -11.09 30.87 0.87
C ALA A 299 -9.67 30.47 0.41
N ARG A 300 -9.47 29.21 -0.01
CA ARG A 300 -8.20 28.70 -0.52
C ARG A 300 -7.76 29.49 -1.76
N LEU A 301 -6.51 29.90 -1.78
CA LEU A 301 -5.86 30.51 -2.93
C LEU A 301 -4.98 29.44 -3.61
N ASP A 302 -5.30 29.11 -4.85
CA ASP A 302 -4.51 28.21 -5.67
C ASP A 302 -3.50 29.03 -6.47
N GLU A 303 -2.21 28.90 -6.14
CA GLU A 303 -1.12 29.60 -6.84
C GLU A 303 -0.72 28.84 -8.11
N GLY A 304 -0.15 29.55 -9.09
CA GLY A 304 0.31 28.94 -10.34
C GLY A 304 1.57 28.11 -10.16
N ASP A 305 1.72 27.07 -10.98
CA ASP A 305 2.87 26.17 -10.96
C ASP A 305 4.18 26.89 -11.30
N LEU A 306 5.25 26.52 -10.56
CA LEU A 306 6.61 26.97 -10.84
C LEU A 306 7.42 25.83 -11.48
N ILE A 307 7.88 26.05 -12.72
CA ILE A 307 8.62 25.05 -13.50
C ILE A 307 10.11 25.38 -13.52
N TYR A 308 10.94 24.39 -13.17
CA TYR A 308 12.39 24.53 -13.11
C TYR A 308 13.09 23.62 -14.12
N LYS A 309 14.22 24.07 -14.68
CA LYS A 309 15.01 23.30 -15.66
C LYS A 309 15.69 22.07 -15.06
N THR A 310 16.04 22.10 -13.78
CA THR A 310 16.73 21.01 -13.08
C THR A 310 16.10 20.76 -11.72
N GLU A 311 16.24 19.53 -11.24
CA GLU A 311 15.77 19.15 -9.91
C GLU A 311 16.48 19.94 -8.79
N ASP A 312 17.79 20.16 -8.92
CA ASP A 312 18.55 20.91 -7.91
C ASP A 312 18.13 22.37 -7.83
N ALA A 313 17.86 23.00 -8.97
CA ALA A 313 17.32 24.39 -8.99
C ALA A 313 15.94 24.46 -8.31
N LYS A 314 15.09 23.45 -8.55
CA LYS A 314 13.78 23.33 -7.88
C LYS A 314 13.95 23.19 -6.38
N PHE A 315 14.80 22.27 -5.91
CA PHE A 315 15.03 22.07 -4.47
C PHE A 315 15.58 23.32 -3.80
N SER A 316 16.52 24.04 -4.45
CA SER A 316 17.05 25.28 -3.91
C SER A 316 15.98 26.35 -3.76
N ALA A 317 15.19 26.59 -4.82
CA ALA A 317 14.10 27.57 -4.79
C ALA A 317 13.03 27.23 -3.74
N THR A 318 12.74 25.95 -3.59
CA THR A 318 11.84 25.45 -2.55
C THR A 318 12.32 25.80 -1.15
N ILE A 319 13.59 25.52 -0.87
CA ILE A 319 14.13 25.77 0.46
C ILE A 319 14.17 27.26 0.76
N ASP A 320 14.43 28.10 -0.26
CA ASP A 320 14.37 29.55 -0.14
C ASP A 320 12.95 30.04 0.22
N ASP A 321 11.90 29.47 -0.40
CA ASP A 321 10.49 29.77 -0.09
C ASP A 321 10.12 29.25 1.32
N LEU A 322 10.52 28.04 1.68
CA LEU A 322 10.29 27.48 3.01
C LEU A 322 10.95 28.31 4.13
N GLU A 323 12.17 28.81 3.90
CA GLU A 323 12.88 29.67 4.83
C GLU A 323 12.16 31.02 5.03
N GLU A 324 11.65 31.60 3.95
CA GLU A 324 10.87 32.84 3.99
C GLU A 324 9.57 32.66 4.78
N ARG A 325 8.81 31.57 4.50
CA ARG A 325 7.57 31.24 5.21
C ARG A 325 7.81 30.91 6.67
N HIS A 326 8.83 30.15 6.98
CA HIS A 326 9.22 29.83 8.36
C HIS A 326 9.51 31.10 9.17
N ARG A 327 10.20 32.08 8.56
CA ARG A 327 10.52 33.35 9.21
C ARG A 327 9.28 34.20 9.51
N THR A 328 8.22 34.12 8.72
CA THR A 328 6.93 34.75 8.99
C THR A 328 6.11 34.03 10.05
N GLY A 329 6.40 32.75 10.30
CA GLY A 329 5.64 31.87 11.17
C GLY A 329 4.47 31.17 10.50
N GLN A 330 4.30 31.29 9.18
CA GLN A 330 3.27 30.57 8.44
C GLN A 330 3.56 29.06 8.45
N PRO A 331 2.61 28.21 8.84
CA PRO A 331 2.82 26.75 8.78
C PRO A 331 2.89 26.27 7.32
N VAL A 332 3.75 25.26 7.08
CA VAL A 332 3.98 24.72 5.73
C VAL A 332 3.88 23.21 5.73
N LEU A 333 3.13 22.67 4.76
CA LEU A 333 3.08 21.25 4.43
C LEU A 333 3.73 21.00 3.06
N VAL A 334 4.77 20.18 3.05
CA VAL A 334 5.53 19.88 1.82
C VAL A 334 5.25 18.44 1.40
N GLY A 335 4.63 18.25 0.24
CA GLY A 335 4.42 16.93 -0.37
C GLY A 335 5.59 16.53 -1.28
N THR A 336 6.15 15.33 -1.09
CA THR A 336 7.21 14.78 -1.94
C THR A 336 6.78 13.44 -2.55
N VAL A 337 7.31 13.09 -3.72
CA VAL A 337 6.91 11.87 -4.45
C VAL A 337 7.58 10.59 -3.95
N SER A 338 8.59 10.69 -3.09
CA SER A 338 9.29 9.51 -2.56
C SER A 338 9.97 9.77 -1.23
N VAL A 339 10.23 8.69 -0.48
CA VAL A 339 10.99 8.73 0.77
C VAL A 339 12.39 9.35 0.56
N GLU A 340 13.07 8.97 -0.53
CA GLU A 340 14.40 9.48 -0.86
C GLU A 340 14.40 11.00 -1.04
N LYS A 341 13.39 11.56 -1.74
CA LYS A 341 13.25 13.00 -1.94
C LYS A 341 12.90 13.74 -0.66
N SER A 342 12.06 13.16 0.21
CA SER A 342 11.78 13.73 1.51
C SER A 342 13.03 13.81 2.39
N GLU A 343 13.87 12.75 2.39
CA GLU A 343 15.14 12.73 3.12
C GLU A 343 16.19 13.69 2.52
N LYS A 344 16.21 13.85 1.18
CA LYS A 344 17.08 14.84 0.51
C LYS A 344 16.71 16.26 0.94
N LEU A 345 15.42 16.57 0.89
CA LEU A 345 14.92 17.89 1.29
C LEU A 345 15.21 18.17 2.77
N SER A 346 14.93 17.18 3.64
CA SER A 346 15.21 17.30 5.08
C SER A 346 16.69 17.62 5.36
N ARG A 347 17.61 16.91 4.74
CA ARG A 347 19.06 17.17 4.90
C ARG A 347 19.47 18.57 4.47
N GLU A 348 18.88 19.11 3.40
CA GLU A 348 19.18 20.48 2.97
C GLU A 348 18.57 21.53 3.92
N MET A 349 17.38 21.26 4.47
CA MET A 349 16.76 22.13 5.49
C MET A 349 17.56 22.12 6.79
N GLU A 350 18.08 20.97 7.24
CA GLU A 350 18.97 20.84 8.40
C GLU A 350 20.24 21.69 8.23
N LYS A 351 20.88 21.67 7.04
CA LYS A 351 22.05 22.49 6.74
C LYS A 351 21.79 24.01 6.90
N ARG A 352 20.56 24.44 6.64
CA ARG A 352 20.12 25.83 6.79
C ARG A 352 19.55 26.13 8.18
N GLY A 353 19.50 25.15 9.08
CA GLY A 353 18.98 25.30 10.45
C GLY A 353 17.46 25.49 10.50
N ILE A 354 16.72 25.04 9.49
CA ILE A 354 15.26 25.11 9.43
C ILE A 354 14.69 23.92 10.19
N ALA A 355 14.00 24.19 11.31
CA ALA A 355 13.32 23.16 12.10
C ALA A 355 12.12 22.60 11.33
N HIS A 356 12.02 21.28 11.22
CA HIS A 356 10.95 20.60 10.49
C HIS A 356 10.73 19.18 10.99
N GLU A 357 9.56 18.61 10.67
CA GLU A 357 9.22 17.21 10.91
C GLU A 357 9.11 16.48 9.57
N VAL A 358 9.55 15.21 9.53
CA VAL A 358 9.50 14.38 8.31
C VAL A 358 8.56 13.19 8.53
N LEU A 359 7.63 13.02 7.62
CA LEU A 359 6.68 11.92 7.58
C LEU A 359 6.92 11.06 6.35
N ASN A 360 7.36 9.85 6.56
CA ASN A 360 7.54 8.88 5.50
C ASN A 360 7.25 7.46 6.02
N ALA A 361 7.25 6.48 5.13
CA ALA A 361 6.92 5.08 5.43
C ALA A 361 7.77 4.44 6.56
N LYS A 362 8.90 5.06 6.95
CA LYS A 362 9.72 4.59 8.08
C LYS A 362 9.15 5.00 9.45
N GLN A 363 8.20 5.93 9.50
CA GLN A 363 7.68 6.55 10.74
C GLN A 363 6.14 6.52 10.84
N HIS A 364 5.50 5.56 10.17
CA HIS A 364 4.03 5.49 10.05
C HIS A 364 3.26 5.43 11.38
N THR A 365 3.86 4.93 12.47
CA THR A 365 3.21 4.87 13.79
C THR A 365 3.00 6.25 14.43
N ARG A 366 3.76 7.27 14.03
CA ARG A 366 3.63 8.66 14.51
C ARG A 366 2.98 9.59 13.50
N GLU A 367 2.59 9.08 12.35
CA GLU A 367 2.12 9.88 11.22
C GLU A 367 0.90 10.74 11.59
N ALA A 368 -0.14 10.12 12.15
CA ALA A 368 -1.36 10.83 12.51
C ALA A 368 -1.12 11.93 13.56
N GLU A 369 -0.24 11.68 14.54
CA GLU A 369 0.11 12.64 15.58
C GLU A 369 0.84 13.87 15.00
N VAL A 370 1.80 13.65 14.09
CA VAL A 370 2.59 14.73 13.50
C VAL A 370 1.75 15.55 12.51
N VAL A 371 0.95 14.88 11.66
CA VAL A 371 0.06 15.57 10.70
C VAL A 371 -0.97 16.43 11.43
N ALA A 372 -1.54 15.94 12.53
CA ALA A 372 -2.49 16.69 13.32
C ALA A 372 -1.89 18.01 13.89
N GLN A 373 -0.57 18.10 14.01
CA GLN A 373 0.14 19.31 14.48
C GLN A 373 0.73 20.16 13.34
N ALA A 374 0.59 19.76 12.07
CA ALA A 374 1.15 20.47 10.93
C ALA A 374 0.60 21.90 10.74
N GLY A 375 -0.59 22.18 11.28
CA GLY A 375 -1.22 23.51 11.26
C GLY A 375 -0.75 24.47 12.35
N ARG A 376 0.22 24.13 13.19
CA ARG A 376 0.74 25.00 14.25
C ARG A 376 1.61 26.14 13.70
N LEU A 377 1.62 27.25 14.39
CA LEU A 377 2.41 28.41 14.03
C LEU A 377 3.90 28.05 13.86
N GLY A 378 4.46 28.32 12.69
CA GLY A 378 5.85 28.07 12.33
C GLY A 378 6.22 26.61 12.07
N SER A 379 5.25 25.69 12.07
CA SER A 379 5.51 24.28 11.74
C SER A 379 5.88 24.11 10.27
N ILE A 380 6.88 23.27 10.00
CA ILE A 380 7.16 22.77 8.65
C ILE A 380 7.10 21.25 8.70
N THR A 381 6.22 20.68 7.89
CA THR A 381 6.02 19.24 7.80
C THR A 381 6.32 18.76 6.38
N VAL A 382 7.29 17.85 6.24
CA VAL A 382 7.64 17.22 4.96
C VAL A 382 7.02 15.83 4.93
N ALA A 383 6.09 15.59 4.00
CA ALA A 383 5.38 14.33 3.88
C ALA A 383 5.59 13.70 2.50
N THR A 384 5.58 12.37 2.40
CA THR A 384 5.40 11.70 1.10
C THR A 384 3.94 11.77 0.67
N ASN A 385 3.64 11.67 -0.64
CA ASN A 385 2.29 11.85 -1.20
C ASN A 385 1.16 11.08 -0.48
N MET A 386 1.48 9.96 0.17
CA MET A 386 0.50 9.14 0.89
C MET A 386 0.39 9.49 2.37
N ALA A 387 1.31 10.28 2.91
CA ALA A 387 1.31 10.67 4.31
C ALA A 387 0.34 11.85 4.53
N GLY A 388 -0.54 11.69 5.51
CA GLY A 388 -1.51 12.73 5.90
C GLY A 388 -2.87 12.64 5.22
N ARG A 389 -3.15 11.69 4.32
CA ARG A 389 -4.50 11.46 3.81
C ARG A 389 -5.42 10.95 4.91
N GLY A 390 -6.63 11.53 4.99
CA GLY A 390 -7.63 11.15 6.00
C GLY A 390 -7.39 11.71 7.40
N VAL A 391 -6.34 12.50 7.62
CA VAL A 391 -6.12 13.20 8.90
C VAL A 391 -6.44 14.67 8.73
N ASP A 392 -7.31 15.21 9.59
CA ASP A 392 -7.65 16.63 9.57
C ASP A 392 -6.51 17.47 10.16
N ILE A 393 -6.03 18.45 9.37
CA ILE A 393 -5.05 19.42 9.82
C ILE A 393 -5.79 20.63 10.40
N LEU A 394 -5.74 20.75 11.72
CA LEU A 394 -6.34 21.87 12.41
C LEU A 394 -5.37 23.06 12.48
N LEU A 395 -5.80 24.21 11.99
CA LEU A 395 -5.00 25.45 12.13
C LEU A 395 -4.85 25.79 13.62
N GLY A 396 -3.60 26.04 14.03
CA GLY A 396 -3.23 26.20 15.43
C GLY A 396 -2.87 24.88 16.14
N GLY A 397 -3.12 23.73 15.50
CA GLY A 397 -2.84 22.39 16.02
C GLY A 397 -4.04 21.69 16.66
N ASN A 398 -3.88 20.40 16.92
CA ASN A 398 -4.89 19.55 17.58
C ASN A 398 -4.66 19.53 19.10
N PRO A 399 -5.55 20.13 19.92
CA PRO A 399 -5.40 20.18 21.37
C PRO A 399 -5.52 18.80 22.03
N GLU A 400 -6.33 17.89 21.47
CA GLU A 400 -6.53 16.54 22.00
C GLU A 400 -5.24 15.73 21.90
N GLY A 401 -4.59 15.70 20.74
CA GLY A 401 -3.31 15.01 20.56
C GLY A 401 -2.18 15.62 21.40
N LEU A 402 -2.19 16.93 21.64
CA LEU A 402 -1.23 17.57 22.55
C LEU A 402 -1.45 17.14 24.01
N ALA A 403 -2.71 17.10 24.47
CA ALA A 403 -3.06 16.67 25.81
C ALA A 403 -2.69 15.20 26.05
N GLU A 404 -2.99 14.34 25.11
CA GLU A 404 -2.65 12.91 25.18
C GLU A 404 -1.13 12.68 25.23
N ARG A 405 -0.38 13.38 24.39
CA ARG A 405 1.09 13.34 24.39
C ARG A 405 1.67 13.78 25.74
N ASP A 406 1.14 14.85 26.33
CA ASP A 406 1.62 15.38 27.61
C ASP A 406 1.34 14.39 28.75
N VAL A 407 0.15 13.77 28.78
CA VAL A 407 -0.22 12.73 29.78
C VAL A 407 0.72 11.53 29.69
N ARG A 408 0.99 11.05 28.46
CA ARG A 408 1.95 9.94 28.24
C ARG A 408 3.38 10.32 28.63
N ALA A 409 3.79 11.57 28.36
CA ALA A 409 5.12 12.07 28.75
C ALA A 409 5.28 12.18 30.27
N GLU A 410 4.19 12.41 31.02
CA GLU A 410 4.15 12.38 32.50
C GLU A 410 4.15 10.92 33.03
N GLY A 411 4.11 9.90 32.14
CA GLY A 411 4.11 8.49 32.53
C GLY A 411 2.74 7.97 33.00
N LEU A 412 1.67 8.73 32.75
CA LEU A 412 0.31 8.35 33.08
C LEU A 412 -0.35 7.63 31.89
N ASP A 413 -1.18 6.64 32.20
CA ASP A 413 -2.01 5.97 31.22
C ASP A 413 -3.31 6.78 31.04
N PRO A 414 -3.62 7.28 29.82
CA PRO A 414 -4.84 8.05 29.54
C PRO A 414 -6.15 7.33 29.89
N ASP A 415 -6.15 6.01 29.96
CA ASP A 415 -7.34 5.19 30.23
C ASP A 415 -7.63 5.04 31.74
N THR A 416 -6.75 5.51 32.65
CA THR A 416 -6.96 5.50 34.06
C THR A 416 -7.71 6.76 34.56
N GLU A 417 -8.36 6.70 35.73
CA GLU A 417 -9.03 7.87 36.34
C GLU A 417 -8.08 9.06 36.52
N GLU A 418 -6.84 8.81 36.97
CA GLU A 418 -5.81 9.85 37.15
C GLU A 418 -5.36 10.42 35.80
N GLY A 419 -5.13 9.55 34.79
CA GLY A 419 -4.80 9.94 33.43
C GLY A 419 -5.90 10.76 32.76
N GLN A 420 -7.16 10.37 32.92
CA GLN A 420 -8.33 11.09 32.46
C GLN A 420 -8.46 12.48 33.08
N ALA A 421 -8.30 12.60 34.40
CA ALA A 421 -8.34 13.89 35.06
C ALA A 421 -7.23 14.82 34.56
N ARG A 422 -6.02 14.29 34.38
CA ARG A 422 -4.88 15.03 33.84
C ARG A 422 -5.07 15.42 32.41
N TYR A 423 -5.63 14.51 31.59
CA TYR A 423 -5.99 14.77 30.20
C TYR A 423 -6.94 15.95 30.05
N GLN A 424 -8.02 16.02 30.88
CA GLN A 424 -8.98 17.12 30.82
C GLN A 424 -8.35 18.46 31.20
N GLU A 425 -7.45 18.48 32.20
CA GLU A 425 -6.69 19.68 32.54
C GLU A 425 -5.81 20.15 31.40
N ARG A 426 -5.03 19.24 30.78
CA ARG A 426 -4.16 19.54 29.65
C ARG A 426 -4.95 19.97 28.42
N LEU A 427 -6.06 19.29 28.12
CA LEU A 427 -6.95 19.62 27.03
C LEU A 427 -7.48 21.06 27.14
N GLY A 428 -7.92 21.49 28.32
CA GLY A 428 -8.37 22.87 28.54
C GLY A 428 -7.28 23.89 28.28
N ALA A 429 -6.05 23.63 28.72
CA ALA A 429 -4.91 24.51 28.50
C ALA A 429 -4.50 24.58 27.01
N HIS A 430 -4.44 23.43 26.36
CA HIS A 430 -4.10 23.35 24.93
C HIS A 430 -5.17 23.96 24.04
N THR A 431 -6.45 23.80 24.36
CA THR A 431 -7.55 24.42 23.60
C THR A 431 -7.40 25.94 23.52
N LEU A 432 -7.07 26.58 24.63
CA LEU A 432 -6.85 28.03 24.66
C LEU A 432 -5.62 28.44 23.83
N THR A 433 -4.55 27.67 23.90
CA THR A 433 -3.31 27.96 23.18
C THR A 433 -3.50 27.75 21.68
N THR A 434 -4.09 26.64 21.25
CA THR A 434 -4.31 26.31 19.83
C THR A 434 -5.29 27.28 19.19
N GLU A 435 -6.33 27.75 19.88
CA GLU A 435 -7.25 28.75 19.32
C GLU A 435 -6.56 30.12 19.14
N ALA A 436 -5.68 30.51 20.08
CA ALA A 436 -4.87 31.72 19.91
C ALA A 436 -3.83 31.60 18.79
N GLU A 437 -3.22 30.43 18.59
CA GLU A 437 -2.32 30.15 17.46
C GLU A 437 -3.10 30.16 16.14
N LYS A 438 -4.29 29.56 16.09
CA LYS A 438 -5.16 29.50 14.91
C LYS A 438 -5.45 30.90 14.36
N GLN A 439 -5.79 31.84 15.22
CA GLN A 439 -6.04 33.22 14.75
C GLN A 439 -4.80 33.83 14.10
N LYS A 440 -3.61 33.62 14.68
CA LYS A 440 -2.35 34.10 14.09
C LYS A 440 -2.05 33.43 12.75
N VAL A 441 -2.31 32.12 12.64
CA VAL A 441 -2.12 31.36 11.40
C VAL A 441 -3.08 31.86 10.32
N LEU A 442 -4.33 32.15 10.66
CA LEU A 442 -5.30 32.75 9.73
C LEU A 442 -4.84 34.14 9.23
N ASP A 443 -4.32 34.97 10.13
CA ASP A 443 -3.80 36.31 9.77
C ASP A 443 -2.57 36.24 8.84
N LEU A 444 -1.81 35.12 8.88
CA LEU A 444 -0.69 34.83 7.98
C LEU A 444 -1.11 34.20 6.63
N GLY A 445 -2.40 33.96 6.41
CA GLY A 445 -2.94 33.35 5.18
C GLY A 445 -3.18 31.84 5.28
N GLY A 446 -3.19 31.27 6.49
CA GLY A 446 -3.49 29.85 6.73
C GLY A 446 -2.29 28.94 6.51
N LEU A 447 -2.57 27.65 6.30
CA LEU A 447 -1.56 26.65 5.98
C LEU A 447 -1.12 26.77 4.53
N TYR A 448 0.18 26.89 4.29
CA TYR A 448 0.75 26.85 2.95
C TYR A 448 1.11 25.40 2.59
N ALA A 449 0.53 24.89 1.51
CA ALA A 449 0.82 23.54 1.04
C ALA A 449 1.52 23.59 -0.32
N VAL A 450 2.63 22.87 -0.46
CA VAL A 450 3.39 22.77 -1.70
C VAL A 450 3.71 21.31 -2.03
N SER A 451 3.47 20.91 -3.27
CA SER A 451 3.75 19.56 -3.75
C SER A 451 4.83 19.58 -4.84
N TYR A 452 5.71 18.58 -4.79
CA TYR A 452 6.78 18.41 -5.76
C TYR A 452 6.49 17.26 -6.69
N THR A 453 6.35 17.55 -7.96
CA THR A 453 6.23 16.55 -9.01
C THR A 453 7.43 16.63 -9.95
N HIS A 454 7.72 15.52 -10.62
CA HIS A 454 8.76 15.44 -11.64
C HIS A 454 8.08 15.22 -12.99
N LEU A 455 8.07 16.23 -13.86
CA LEU A 455 7.56 16.10 -15.22
C LEU A 455 8.46 15.15 -16.02
N ARG A 456 7.89 14.12 -16.60
CA ARG A 456 8.57 13.23 -17.55
C ARG A 456 8.61 13.90 -18.93
N ALA A 457 9.58 13.55 -19.75
CA ALA A 457 9.76 14.14 -21.10
C ALA A 457 8.52 14.02 -22.02
N HIS A 458 7.60 13.12 -21.74
CA HIS A 458 6.34 12.95 -22.48
C HIS A 458 5.19 13.82 -21.96
N GLU A 459 5.30 14.39 -20.75
CA GLU A 459 4.26 15.20 -20.10
C GLU A 459 4.40 16.71 -20.44
N THR A 460 5.47 17.08 -21.13
CA THR A 460 5.73 18.47 -21.52
C THR A 460 4.88 18.96 -22.71
N TYR A 461 4.09 18.12 -23.35
CA TYR A 461 3.30 18.46 -24.54
C TYR A 461 1.82 18.74 -24.27
N GLU A 462 1.28 18.32 -23.14
CA GLU A 462 -0.08 18.68 -22.69
C GLU A 462 0.02 19.24 -21.27
N GLY A 463 -0.34 20.49 -21.11
CA GLY A 463 -0.18 21.22 -19.86
C GLY A 463 -0.88 20.54 -18.68
N ILE A 464 -0.08 19.93 -17.80
CA ILE A 464 -0.56 19.44 -16.52
C ILE A 464 -0.41 20.58 -15.52
N SER A 465 -1.53 21.08 -15.07
CA SER A 465 -1.58 22.10 -14.01
C SER A 465 -1.48 21.40 -12.65
N TYR A 466 -0.57 21.85 -11.82
CA TYR A 466 -0.51 21.51 -10.40
C TYR A 466 -0.83 22.75 -9.59
N SER A 467 -1.89 22.67 -8.81
CA SER A 467 -2.26 23.73 -7.90
C SER A 467 -1.54 23.59 -6.56
N GLY A 468 -0.93 24.67 -6.09
CA GLY A 468 -0.58 24.81 -4.69
C GLY A 468 -1.86 24.96 -3.88
N PHE A 469 -2.02 24.18 -2.82
CA PHE A 469 -3.19 24.26 -1.97
C PHE A 469 -2.86 25.05 -0.71
N CYS A 470 -3.53 26.19 -0.50
CA CYS A 470 -3.67 26.79 0.83
C CYS A 470 -5.02 26.36 1.42
N LEU A 471 -4.99 25.68 2.56
CA LEU A 471 -6.18 25.33 3.34
C LEU A 471 -6.55 26.47 4.29
#